data_d2b10522d3e06800b5100bf8b198bf7d
#
_entry.id   d2b10522d3e06800b5100bf8b198bf7d
#
_cell.length_a   1.000
_cell.length_b   1.000
_cell.length_c   1.000
_cell.angle_alpha   90.00
_cell.angle_beta   90.00
_cell.angle_gamma   90.00
#
_symmetry.space_group_name_H-M   'P 1'
#
loop_
_entity.id
_entity.type
_entity.pdbx_description
1 polymer ?
#
loop_
_entity_poly.entity_id
_entity_poly.type
_entity_poly.pdbx_seq_one_letter_code
_entity_poly.pdbx_strand_id
1 'polypeptide(L)'
;MQITETQLKQVDAQVKRLIALPDHFYGKRLREAGITGVSSVEDFLALPFCEKQDLREAYPLGLAAVPESEIVRIHSSSGTTGTPVIIPYTKKDVEDWAIQFARCYEYAGVTPEDRVQITPGYGLWTAGIGFQAGCELLGAMAVPMGPGNTEKQLQFMMDMQTTVFTATASYALLIAEEVEKRGIKDKIRLRKLITGSERAGEKIRKRIVDALGVEYYDIYGLTEIYGPGIGINCAHGHGMHVWSDYVYVEIIDPE
;
A
#
# COMPACT_ATOMS: atom_id res chain seq x y z
N MET A 1 8.04 5.32 17.81
CA MET A 1 9.16 4.42 17.35
C MET A 1 10.45 5.19 17.54
N GLN A 2 11.55 4.59 18.03
CA GLN A 2 12.83 5.30 18.10
C GLN A 2 13.55 5.16 16.76
N ILE A 3 13.96 6.28 16.16
CA ILE A 3 14.76 6.28 14.93
C ILE A 3 16.19 5.79 15.27
N THR A 4 16.72 4.89 14.47
CA THR A 4 18.06 4.34 14.66
C THR A 4 19.13 5.23 14.01
N GLU A 5 20.38 5.10 14.44
CA GLU A 5 21.51 5.83 13.83
C GLU A 5 21.64 5.54 12.32
N THR A 6 21.36 4.32 11.90
CA THR A 6 21.36 3.94 10.47
C THR A 6 20.27 4.68 9.70
N GLN A 7 19.07 4.76 10.26
CA GLN A 7 17.97 5.50 9.64
C GLN A 7 18.26 7.01 9.56
N LEU A 8 18.84 7.60 10.62
CA LEU A 8 19.27 9.00 10.57
C LEU A 8 20.27 9.27 9.45
N LYS A 9 21.27 8.41 9.27
CA LYS A 9 22.24 8.52 8.15
C LYS A 9 21.56 8.42 6.78
N GLN A 10 20.55 7.54 6.65
CA GLN A 10 19.80 7.41 5.41
C GLN A 10 18.96 8.67 5.12
N VAL A 11 18.30 9.21 6.12
CA VAL A 11 17.52 10.45 6.00
C VAL A 11 18.43 11.63 5.68
N ASP A 12 19.57 11.76 6.35
CA ASP A 12 20.57 12.81 6.07
C ASP A 12 21.05 12.78 4.62
N ALA A 13 21.36 11.59 4.11
CA ALA A 13 21.77 11.43 2.72
C ALA A 13 20.67 11.86 1.73
N GLN A 14 19.40 11.52 2.02
CA GLN A 14 18.25 11.92 1.20
C GLN A 14 18.01 13.44 1.29
N VAL A 15 18.04 14.02 2.48
CA VAL A 15 17.88 15.47 2.68
C VAL A 15 18.93 16.24 1.89
N LYS A 16 20.21 15.85 2.00
CA LYS A 16 21.31 16.48 1.24
C LYS A 16 21.12 16.34 -0.27
N ARG A 17 20.67 15.18 -0.74
CA ARG A 17 20.35 14.97 -2.15
C ARG A 17 19.24 15.89 -2.63
N LEU A 18 18.14 16.00 -1.89
CA LEU A 18 17.00 16.85 -2.26
C LEU A 18 17.36 18.35 -2.26
N ILE A 19 18.16 18.79 -1.28
CA ILE A 19 18.66 20.17 -1.20
C ILE A 19 19.52 20.52 -2.42
N ALA A 20 20.28 19.56 -2.95
CA ALA A 20 21.15 19.75 -4.11
C ALA A 20 20.36 19.86 -5.43
N LEU A 21 19.08 19.48 -5.47
CA LEU A 21 18.22 19.60 -6.64
C LEU A 21 17.52 20.98 -6.65
N PRO A 22 17.83 21.89 -7.57
CA PRO A 22 17.35 23.28 -7.53
C PRO A 22 15.82 23.36 -7.63
N ASP A 23 15.22 22.56 -8.49
CA ASP A 23 13.80 22.62 -8.85
C ASP A 23 12.93 21.59 -8.09
N HIS A 24 13.53 20.77 -7.21
CA HIS A 24 12.79 19.78 -6.46
C HIS A 24 11.89 20.45 -5.41
N PHE A 25 10.61 20.14 -5.45
CA PHE A 25 9.58 20.73 -4.57
C PHE A 25 9.98 20.72 -3.09
N TYR A 26 10.28 19.54 -2.53
CA TYR A 26 10.62 19.41 -1.12
C TYR A 26 12.03 19.94 -0.81
N GLY A 27 12.97 19.82 -1.76
CA GLY A 27 14.31 20.41 -1.65
C GLY A 27 14.27 21.93 -1.49
N LYS A 28 13.36 22.61 -2.19
CA LYS A 28 13.12 24.05 -2.00
C LYS A 28 12.62 24.35 -0.60
N ARG A 29 11.65 23.62 -0.08
CA ARG A 29 11.12 23.77 1.27
C ARG A 29 12.19 23.56 2.35
N LEU A 30 13.06 22.56 2.18
CA LEU A 30 14.20 22.33 3.08
C LEU A 30 15.17 23.52 3.10
N ARG A 31 15.51 24.08 1.91
CA ARG A 31 16.38 25.27 1.82
C ARG A 31 15.74 26.50 2.47
N GLU A 32 14.46 26.74 2.25
CA GLU A 32 13.70 27.85 2.86
C GLU A 32 13.63 27.74 4.38
N ALA A 33 13.57 26.51 4.91
CA ALA A 33 13.64 26.24 6.35
C ALA A 33 15.07 26.29 6.92
N GLY A 34 16.09 26.55 6.10
CA GLY A 34 17.49 26.61 6.54
C GLY A 34 18.10 25.25 6.91
N ILE A 35 17.48 24.15 6.49
CA ILE A 35 17.93 22.79 6.76
C ILE A 35 19.06 22.43 5.78
N THR A 36 20.17 21.93 6.33
CA THR A 36 21.35 21.53 5.55
C THR A 36 21.68 20.04 5.67
N GLY A 37 21.06 19.35 6.60
CA GLY A 37 21.23 17.93 6.87
C GLY A 37 20.49 17.51 8.14
N VAL A 38 20.61 16.23 8.50
CA VAL A 38 19.98 15.63 9.70
C VAL A 38 21.06 14.84 10.43
N SER A 39 21.47 15.31 11.61
CA SER A 39 22.51 14.69 12.42
C SER A 39 22.00 14.11 13.74
N SER A 40 20.81 14.51 14.16
CA SER A 40 20.19 14.10 15.42
C SER A 40 18.70 13.78 15.24
N VAL A 41 18.08 13.25 16.29
CA VAL A 41 16.63 13.03 16.35
C VAL A 41 15.89 14.36 16.30
N GLU A 42 16.43 15.37 16.96
CA GLU A 42 15.87 16.73 17.00
C GLU A 42 15.86 17.34 15.60
N ASP A 43 16.95 17.20 14.82
CA ASP A 43 17.00 17.65 13.42
C ASP A 43 15.95 16.92 12.57
N PHE A 44 15.79 15.62 12.79
CA PHE A 44 14.79 14.81 12.08
C PHE A 44 13.37 15.29 12.39
N LEU A 45 13.04 15.53 13.66
CA LEU A 45 11.72 16.00 14.07
C LEU A 45 11.44 17.46 13.65
N ALA A 46 12.47 18.22 13.29
CA ALA A 46 12.35 19.58 12.76
C ALA A 46 12.10 19.62 11.25
N LEU A 47 12.10 18.48 10.55
CA LEU A 47 11.80 18.45 9.12
C LEU A 47 10.37 18.93 8.86
N PRO A 48 10.15 19.83 7.88
CA PRO A 48 8.82 20.33 7.59
C PRO A 48 7.90 19.25 7.02
N PHE A 49 6.68 19.17 7.52
CA PHE A 49 5.66 18.30 6.96
C PHE A 49 5.19 18.78 5.58
N CYS A 50 4.67 17.85 4.79
CA CYS A 50 3.95 18.12 3.57
C CYS A 50 2.49 17.68 3.70
N GLU A 51 1.58 18.54 3.30
CA GLU A 51 0.18 18.20 3.14
C GLU A 51 -0.11 17.76 1.70
N LYS A 52 -1.28 17.17 1.51
CA LYS A 52 -1.71 16.73 0.18
C LYS A 52 -1.78 17.87 -0.84
N GLN A 53 -2.12 19.08 -0.39
CA GLN A 53 -2.16 20.25 -1.25
C GLN A 53 -0.77 20.62 -1.76
N ASP A 54 0.23 20.57 -0.89
CA ASP A 54 1.63 20.80 -1.25
C ASP A 54 2.11 19.84 -2.36
N LEU A 55 1.75 18.56 -2.23
CA LEU A 55 2.11 17.54 -3.22
C LEU A 55 1.43 17.76 -4.58
N ARG A 56 0.22 18.36 -4.58
CA ARG A 56 -0.49 18.73 -5.81
C ARG A 56 0.19 19.87 -6.57
N GLU A 57 0.82 20.80 -5.84
CA GLU A 57 1.59 21.91 -6.44
C GLU A 57 2.83 21.43 -7.19
N ALA A 58 3.33 20.24 -6.86
CA ALA A 58 4.42 19.59 -7.56
C ALA A 58 4.00 18.86 -8.87
N TYR A 59 2.74 18.98 -9.29
CA TYR A 59 2.27 18.34 -10.53
C TYR A 59 2.99 18.89 -11.79
N PRO A 60 3.36 18.07 -12.78
CA PRO A 60 3.17 16.62 -12.81
C PRO A 60 4.33 15.82 -12.17
N LEU A 61 5.60 16.26 -12.27
CA LEU A 61 6.78 15.49 -11.87
C LEU A 61 7.71 16.24 -10.90
N GLY A 62 7.25 17.29 -10.26
CA GLY A 62 8.04 18.08 -9.30
C GLY A 62 8.46 17.33 -8.03
N LEU A 63 7.91 16.11 -7.81
CA LEU A 63 8.35 15.18 -6.76
C LEU A 63 9.49 14.27 -7.20
N ALA A 64 9.89 14.28 -8.48
CA ALA A 64 10.96 13.43 -8.97
C ALA A 64 12.32 13.89 -8.44
N ALA A 65 13.04 13.00 -7.76
CA ALA A 65 14.40 13.23 -7.27
C ALA A 65 15.47 12.60 -8.16
N VAL A 66 15.09 12.19 -9.37
CA VAL A 66 15.94 11.58 -10.41
C VAL A 66 15.60 12.16 -11.78
N PRO A 67 16.49 12.04 -12.78
CA PRO A 67 16.16 12.36 -14.17
C PRO A 67 14.94 11.53 -14.66
N GLU A 68 14.12 12.11 -15.53
CA GLU A 68 12.94 11.43 -16.09
C GLU A 68 13.28 10.10 -16.79
N SER A 69 14.48 9.97 -17.34
CA SER A 69 14.97 8.73 -17.96
C SER A 69 15.11 7.54 -17.00
N GLU A 70 15.15 7.79 -15.70
CA GLU A 70 15.19 6.75 -14.67
C GLU A 70 13.82 6.38 -14.14
N ILE A 71 12.77 7.14 -14.49
CA ILE A 71 11.38 6.86 -14.11
C ILE A 71 10.82 5.77 -15.01
N VAL A 72 10.47 4.62 -14.42
CA VAL A 72 9.94 3.46 -15.17
C VAL A 72 8.43 3.31 -15.01
N ARG A 73 7.83 4.02 -14.04
CA ARG A 73 6.40 3.92 -13.74
C ARG A 73 5.93 5.19 -13.03
N ILE A 74 4.67 5.52 -13.23
CA ILE A 74 3.97 6.51 -12.39
C ILE A 74 2.71 5.89 -11.81
N HIS A 75 2.32 6.34 -10.63
CA HIS A 75 1.01 6.16 -10.07
C HIS A 75 0.42 7.50 -9.66
N SER A 76 -0.88 7.51 -9.43
CA SER A 76 -1.60 8.74 -9.12
C SER A 76 -2.65 8.51 -8.05
N SER A 77 -2.89 9.51 -7.24
CA SER A 77 -4.10 9.58 -6.42
C SER A 77 -5.34 9.76 -7.31
N SER A 78 -6.53 9.45 -6.79
CA SER A 78 -7.79 9.50 -7.58
C SER A 78 -8.14 10.87 -8.16
N GLY A 79 -7.60 11.96 -7.62
CA GLY A 79 -7.89 13.31 -8.10
C GLY A 79 -9.34 13.78 -7.91
N THR A 80 -10.17 13.06 -7.15
CA THR A 80 -11.60 13.37 -6.95
C THR A 80 -11.85 14.77 -6.37
N THR A 81 -10.86 15.35 -5.69
CA THR A 81 -10.95 16.64 -5.04
C THR A 81 -10.06 17.71 -5.69
N GLY A 82 -9.60 17.51 -6.92
CA GLY A 82 -8.74 18.45 -7.66
C GLY A 82 -7.61 17.76 -8.42
N THR A 83 -6.51 18.49 -8.69
CA THR A 83 -5.33 17.95 -9.35
C THR A 83 -4.81 16.70 -8.64
N PRO A 84 -4.57 15.59 -9.35
CA PRO A 84 -4.03 14.38 -8.74
C PRO A 84 -2.58 14.59 -8.27
N VAL A 85 -2.17 13.85 -7.25
CA VAL A 85 -0.75 13.70 -6.90
C VAL A 85 -0.17 12.60 -7.78
N ILE A 86 0.92 12.90 -8.49
CA ILE A 86 1.66 11.92 -9.30
C ILE A 86 2.88 11.47 -8.52
N ILE A 87 3.04 10.18 -8.38
CA ILE A 87 4.20 9.57 -7.72
C ILE A 87 5.03 8.84 -8.78
N PRO A 88 6.23 9.33 -9.11
CA PRO A 88 7.16 8.64 -10.00
C PRO A 88 7.93 7.55 -9.26
N TYR A 89 8.17 6.43 -9.95
CA TYR A 89 8.92 5.30 -9.44
C TYR A 89 10.11 4.99 -10.34
N THR A 90 11.27 4.83 -9.74
CA THR A 90 12.41 4.18 -10.38
C THR A 90 12.25 2.66 -10.37
N LYS A 91 13.13 1.95 -11.06
CA LYS A 91 13.18 0.49 -10.99
C LYS A 91 13.33 -0.01 -9.55
N LYS A 92 14.21 0.65 -8.78
CA LYS A 92 14.41 0.31 -7.37
C LYS A 92 13.16 0.52 -6.52
N ASP A 93 12.44 1.63 -6.73
CA ASP A 93 11.20 1.89 -5.99
C ASP A 93 10.14 0.81 -6.26
N VAL A 94 10.06 0.32 -7.50
CA VAL A 94 9.16 -0.78 -7.89
C VAL A 94 9.55 -2.07 -7.18
N GLU A 95 10.83 -2.39 -7.10
CA GLU A 95 11.36 -3.56 -6.39
C GLU A 95 11.11 -3.46 -4.88
N ASP A 96 11.42 -2.32 -4.27
CA ASP A 96 11.19 -2.07 -2.84
C ASP A 96 9.71 -2.17 -2.47
N TRP A 97 8.84 -1.68 -3.34
CA TRP A 97 7.39 -1.78 -3.13
C TRP A 97 6.88 -3.23 -3.21
N ALA A 98 7.40 -4.02 -4.15
CA ALA A 98 7.10 -5.45 -4.22
C ALA A 98 7.52 -6.20 -2.94
N ILE A 99 8.68 -5.85 -2.35
CA ILE A 99 9.16 -6.40 -1.08
C ILE A 99 8.19 -6.08 0.06
N GLN A 100 7.71 -4.83 0.15
CA GLN A 100 6.75 -4.43 1.18
C GLN A 100 5.44 -5.23 1.09
N PHE A 101 4.93 -5.44 -0.13
CA PHE A 101 3.75 -6.26 -0.34
C PHE A 101 3.98 -7.75 -0.05
N ALA A 102 5.13 -8.30 -0.42
CA ALA A 102 5.48 -9.68 -0.10
C ALA A 102 5.50 -9.90 1.43
N ARG A 103 6.09 -8.97 2.18
CA ARG A 103 6.03 -8.97 3.66
C ARG A 103 4.60 -8.93 4.20
N CYS A 104 3.71 -8.14 3.59
CA CYS A 104 2.30 -8.14 3.98
C CYS A 104 1.67 -9.54 3.80
N TYR A 105 1.94 -10.20 2.70
CA TYR A 105 1.47 -11.57 2.48
C TYR A 105 2.06 -12.56 3.48
N GLU A 106 3.36 -12.48 3.77
CA GLU A 106 4.02 -13.33 4.77
C GLU A 106 3.40 -13.14 6.16
N TYR A 107 3.14 -11.90 6.58
CA TYR A 107 2.49 -11.60 7.86
C TYR A 107 1.03 -12.09 7.92
N ALA A 108 0.35 -12.13 6.79
CA ALA A 108 -0.94 -12.78 6.67
C ALA A 108 -0.84 -14.32 6.59
N GLY A 109 0.36 -14.88 6.61
CA GLY A 109 0.61 -16.32 6.50
C GLY A 109 0.25 -16.89 5.13
N VAL A 110 0.41 -16.09 4.07
CA VAL A 110 0.34 -16.53 2.68
C VAL A 110 1.67 -17.19 2.30
N THR A 111 1.60 -18.25 1.54
CA THR A 111 2.75 -19.08 1.13
C THR A 111 2.80 -19.24 -0.40
N PRO A 112 3.90 -19.74 -0.96
CA PRO A 112 3.99 -20.03 -2.41
C PRO A 112 2.94 -21.02 -2.93
N GLU A 113 2.30 -21.80 -2.06
CA GLU A 113 1.23 -22.73 -2.43
C GLU A 113 -0.13 -22.06 -2.64
N ASP A 114 -0.24 -20.79 -2.26
CA ASP A 114 -1.49 -20.04 -2.34
C ASP A 114 -1.81 -19.54 -3.73
N ARG A 115 -3.10 -19.33 -3.96
CA ARG A 115 -3.66 -18.71 -5.15
C ARG A 115 -4.41 -17.46 -4.73
N VAL A 116 -3.85 -16.30 -5.11
CA VAL A 116 -4.31 -14.99 -4.66
C VAL A 116 -5.16 -14.34 -5.74
N GLN A 117 -6.46 -14.26 -5.51
CA GLN A 117 -7.37 -13.53 -6.40
C GLN A 117 -7.36 -12.05 -6.06
N ILE A 118 -6.94 -11.23 -7.04
CA ILE A 118 -6.67 -9.80 -6.86
C ILE A 118 -7.77 -9.01 -7.55
N THR A 119 -8.59 -8.29 -6.76
CA THR A 119 -9.70 -7.49 -7.27
C THR A 119 -9.51 -5.98 -7.22
N PRO A 120 -8.59 -5.40 -6.46
CA PRO A 120 -8.32 -3.96 -6.55
C PRO A 120 -7.94 -3.52 -7.96
N GLY A 121 -8.20 -2.23 -8.27
CA GLY A 121 -7.96 -1.66 -9.59
C GLY A 121 -6.50 -1.69 -10.03
N TYR A 122 -6.33 -1.86 -11.33
CA TYR A 122 -5.05 -1.80 -12.03
C TYR A 122 -4.90 -0.47 -12.79
N GLY A 123 -3.76 -0.26 -13.39
CA GLY A 123 -3.47 0.94 -14.18
C GLY A 123 -2.84 2.04 -13.35
N LEU A 124 -3.38 3.26 -13.45
CA LEU A 124 -2.84 4.42 -12.75
C LEU A 124 -3.00 4.33 -11.22
N TRP A 125 -3.96 3.56 -10.74
CA TRP A 125 -4.17 3.29 -9.32
C TRP A 125 -3.13 2.29 -8.79
N THR A 126 -2.70 2.48 -7.55
CA THR A 126 -1.59 1.72 -6.97
C THR A 126 -1.93 0.28 -6.59
N ALA A 127 -3.17 0.00 -6.20
CA ALA A 127 -3.44 -1.21 -5.41
C ALA A 127 -3.21 -2.53 -6.17
N GLY A 128 -3.88 -2.75 -7.31
CA GLY A 128 -3.85 -4.04 -8.00
C GLY A 128 -2.45 -4.52 -8.37
N ILE A 129 -1.63 -3.63 -8.93
CA ILE A 129 -0.27 -3.99 -9.37
C ILE A 129 0.66 -4.27 -8.20
N GLY A 130 0.47 -3.59 -7.05
CA GLY A 130 1.26 -3.85 -5.85
C GLY A 130 0.96 -5.23 -5.26
N PHE A 131 -0.32 -5.58 -5.15
CA PHE A 131 -0.74 -6.93 -4.75
C PHE A 131 -0.16 -8.00 -5.66
N GLN A 132 -0.19 -7.78 -6.97
CA GLN A 132 0.37 -8.74 -7.94
C GLN A 132 1.88 -8.87 -7.78
N ALA A 133 2.62 -7.75 -7.76
CA ALA A 133 4.07 -7.77 -7.66
C ALA A 133 4.56 -8.47 -6.36
N GLY A 134 3.91 -8.20 -5.23
CA GLY A 134 4.24 -8.88 -3.97
C GLY A 134 3.88 -10.36 -3.99
N CYS A 135 2.76 -10.74 -4.61
CA CYS A 135 2.35 -12.14 -4.77
C CYS A 135 3.37 -12.93 -5.62
N GLU A 136 3.77 -12.37 -6.76
CA GLU A 136 4.77 -12.98 -7.66
C GLU A 136 6.15 -13.07 -6.99
N LEU A 137 6.57 -12.05 -6.24
CA LEU A 137 7.82 -12.05 -5.48
C LEU A 137 7.83 -13.12 -4.38
N LEU A 138 6.71 -13.33 -3.71
CA LEU A 138 6.54 -14.40 -2.73
C LEU A 138 6.56 -15.80 -3.38
N GLY A 139 6.29 -15.90 -4.67
CA GLY A 139 6.18 -17.15 -5.41
C GLY A 139 4.78 -17.79 -5.40
N ALA A 140 3.76 -17.06 -4.91
CA ALA A 140 2.37 -17.51 -4.96
C ALA A 140 1.74 -17.24 -6.34
N MET A 141 0.65 -17.95 -6.65
CA MET A 141 -0.06 -17.77 -7.92
C MET A 141 -0.94 -16.52 -7.88
N ALA A 142 -0.63 -15.50 -8.66
CA ALA A 142 -1.49 -14.36 -8.84
C ALA A 142 -2.63 -14.66 -9.85
N VAL A 143 -3.87 -14.30 -9.45
CA VAL A 143 -5.07 -14.33 -10.30
C VAL A 143 -5.56 -12.87 -10.44
N PRO A 144 -5.06 -12.10 -11.43
CA PRO A 144 -5.23 -10.65 -11.52
C PRO A 144 -6.54 -10.27 -12.19
N MET A 145 -7.64 -10.40 -11.46
CA MET A 145 -8.99 -10.18 -11.99
C MET A 145 -9.34 -8.70 -12.20
N GLY A 146 -8.81 -7.83 -11.34
CA GLY A 146 -9.25 -6.43 -11.31
C GLY A 146 -10.66 -6.25 -10.77
N PRO A 147 -11.21 -5.01 -10.75
CA PRO A 147 -12.49 -4.70 -10.14
C PRO A 147 -13.70 -5.11 -10.99
N GLY A 148 -14.84 -5.30 -10.32
CA GLY A 148 -16.14 -5.54 -10.96
C GLY A 148 -16.37 -6.98 -11.41
N ASN A 149 -17.43 -7.18 -12.19
CA ASN A 149 -17.88 -8.47 -12.71
C ASN A 149 -17.96 -9.59 -11.66
N THR A 150 -18.80 -9.39 -10.65
CA THR A 150 -18.97 -10.29 -9.51
C THR A 150 -19.24 -11.73 -9.94
N GLU A 151 -20.00 -11.95 -11.01
CA GLU A 151 -20.26 -13.29 -11.56
C GLU A 151 -18.95 -14.01 -11.94
N LYS A 152 -18.11 -13.32 -12.70
CA LYS A 152 -16.83 -13.87 -13.13
C LYS A 152 -15.85 -14.03 -11.96
N GLN A 153 -15.91 -13.16 -10.97
CA GLN A 153 -15.12 -13.30 -9.76
C GLN A 153 -15.44 -14.60 -9.02
N LEU A 154 -16.72 -14.89 -8.83
CA LEU A 154 -17.16 -16.13 -8.18
C LEU A 154 -16.84 -17.36 -9.02
N GLN A 155 -17.00 -17.27 -10.34
CA GLN A 155 -16.65 -18.36 -11.25
C GLN A 155 -15.15 -18.70 -11.12
N PHE A 156 -14.26 -17.70 -11.23
CA PHE A 156 -12.82 -17.92 -11.10
C PHE A 156 -12.42 -18.39 -9.69
N MET A 157 -13.09 -17.89 -8.65
CA MET A 157 -12.86 -18.35 -7.28
C MET A 157 -13.10 -19.85 -7.14
N MET A 158 -14.14 -20.38 -7.80
CA MET A 158 -14.42 -21.80 -7.83
C MET A 158 -13.47 -22.58 -8.76
N ASP A 159 -13.28 -22.11 -10.00
CA ASP A 159 -12.49 -22.83 -11.02
C ASP A 159 -11.00 -22.88 -10.64
N MET A 160 -10.46 -21.77 -10.20
CA MET A 160 -9.06 -21.66 -9.80
C MET A 160 -8.83 -22.12 -8.35
N GLN A 161 -9.90 -22.40 -7.58
CA GLN A 161 -9.79 -22.78 -6.16
C GLN A 161 -8.91 -21.82 -5.38
N THR A 162 -9.18 -20.51 -5.53
CA THR A 162 -8.39 -19.47 -4.89
C THR A 162 -8.46 -19.56 -3.37
N THR A 163 -7.32 -19.36 -2.71
CA THR A 163 -7.17 -19.54 -1.26
C THR A 163 -7.08 -18.19 -0.52
N VAL A 164 -6.67 -17.15 -1.24
CA VAL A 164 -6.56 -15.78 -0.73
C VAL A 164 -7.34 -14.84 -1.64
N PHE A 165 -8.11 -13.95 -1.03
CA PHE A 165 -8.88 -12.93 -1.74
C PHE A 165 -8.42 -11.54 -1.29
N THR A 166 -8.15 -10.65 -2.23
CA THR A 166 -7.81 -9.25 -1.94
C THR A 166 -8.88 -8.34 -2.49
N ALA A 167 -9.40 -7.42 -1.68
CA ALA A 167 -10.53 -6.58 -2.04
C ALA A 167 -10.60 -5.29 -1.18
N THR A 168 -11.50 -4.37 -1.52
CA THR A 168 -12.01 -3.40 -0.55
C THR A 168 -12.97 -4.10 0.42
N ALA A 169 -13.16 -3.55 1.62
CA ALA A 169 -14.06 -4.15 2.61
C ALA A 169 -15.51 -4.24 2.11
N SER A 170 -15.98 -3.19 1.43
CA SER A 170 -17.33 -3.16 0.84
C SER A 170 -17.51 -4.22 -0.25
N TYR A 171 -16.51 -4.44 -1.09
CA TYR A 171 -16.57 -5.48 -2.12
C TYR A 171 -16.46 -6.89 -1.54
N ALA A 172 -15.65 -7.08 -0.52
CA ALA A 172 -15.59 -8.35 0.21
C ALA A 172 -16.93 -8.71 0.87
N LEU A 173 -17.64 -7.72 1.41
CA LEU A 173 -19.01 -7.92 1.93
C LEU A 173 -19.98 -8.36 0.83
N LEU A 174 -19.95 -7.69 -0.32
CA LEU A 174 -20.78 -8.08 -1.48
C LEU A 174 -20.50 -9.53 -1.92
N ILE A 175 -19.23 -9.91 -2.02
CA ILE A 175 -18.85 -11.30 -2.36
C ILE A 175 -19.35 -12.28 -1.29
N ALA A 176 -19.23 -11.94 0.00
CA ALA A 176 -19.73 -12.78 1.09
C ALA A 176 -21.24 -13.01 0.99
N GLU A 177 -22.02 -11.97 0.72
CA GLU A 177 -23.48 -12.05 0.54
C GLU A 177 -23.85 -12.89 -0.70
N GLU A 178 -23.15 -12.72 -1.81
CA GLU A 178 -23.40 -13.50 -3.02
C GLU A 178 -23.01 -15.00 -2.84
N VAL A 179 -21.95 -15.31 -2.10
CA VAL A 179 -21.56 -16.68 -1.76
C VAL A 179 -22.67 -17.38 -0.94
N GLU A 180 -23.20 -16.70 0.08
CA GLU A 180 -24.30 -17.23 0.89
C GLU A 180 -25.59 -17.40 0.08
N LYS A 181 -25.98 -16.35 -0.64
CA LYS A 181 -27.20 -16.35 -1.48
C LYS A 181 -27.22 -17.49 -2.51
N ARG A 182 -26.04 -17.83 -3.05
CA ARG A 182 -25.90 -18.90 -4.05
C ARG A 182 -25.63 -20.28 -3.43
N GLY A 183 -25.38 -20.34 -2.13
CA GLY A 183 -25.04 -21.59 -1.44
C GLY A 183 -23.78 -22.26 -1.99
N ILE A 184 -22.75 -21.47 -2.34
CA ILE A 184 -21.52 -21.98 -2.97
C ILE A 184 -20.32 -22.02 -2.03
N LYS A 185 -20.52 -21.81 -0.73
CA LYS A 185 -19.43 -21.81 0.27
C LYS A 185 -18.57 -23.08 0.21
N ASP A 186 -19.19 -24.23 0.04
CA ASP A 186 -18.48 -25.52 -0.03
C ASP A 186 -17.73 -25.74 -1.36
N LYS A 187 -17.97 -24.88 -2.35
CA LYS A 187 -17.32 -24.95 -3.66
C LYS A 187 -16.07 -24.06 -3.76
N ILE A 188 -15.85 -23.18 -2.79
CA ILE A 188 -14.70 -22.27 -2.73
C ILE A 188 -13.69 -22.75 -1.68
N ARG A 189 -12.43 -22.34 -1.82
CA ARG A 189 -11.35 -22.71 -0.91
C ARG A 189 -10.69 -21.51 -0.21
N LEU A 190 -11.42 -20.41 -0.12
CA LEU A 190 -10.93 -19.23 0.57
C LEU A 190 -10.62 -19.54 2.01
N ARG A 191 -9.42 -19.14 2.45
CA ARG A 191 -8.98 -19.23 3.84
C ARG A 191 -8.51 -17.89 4.40
N LYS A 192 -8.13 -16.95 3.53
CA LYS A 192 -7.65 -15.61 3.91
C LYS A 192 -8.30 -14.54 3.06
N LEU A 193 -8.58 -13.42 3.71
CA LEU A 193 -9.04 -12.18 3.08
C LEU A 193 -8.14 -11.04 3.52
N ILE A 194 -7.60 -10.30 2.56
CA ILE A 194 -6.81 -9.09 2.81
C ILE A 194 -7.58 -7.90 2.22
N THR A 195 -8.00 -6.98 3.07
CA THR A 195 -8.74 -5.78 2.65
C THR A 195 -7.92 -4.52 2.87
N GLY A 196 -8.21 -3.48 2.11
CA GLY A 196 -7.58 -2.17 2.25
C GLY A 196 -8.41 -1.06 1.60
N SER A 197 -7.87 0.15 1.57
CA SER A 197 -8.46 1.37 1.02
C SER A 197 -9.66 1.94 1.81
N GLU A 198 -10.36 1.14 2.55
CA GLU A 198 -11.47 1.55 3.41
C GLU A 198 -11.48 0.74 4.72
N ARG A 199 -11.85 1.39 5.81
CA ARG A 199 -11.91 0.74 7.12
C ARG A 199 -13.18 -0.10 7.25
N ALA A 200 -13.04 -1.38 7.54
CA ALA A 200 -14.16 -2.21 7.95
C ALA A 200 -14.44 -2.03 9.44
N GLY A 201 -15.67 -1.61 9.78
CA GLY A 201 -16.13 -1.68 11.17
C GLY A 201 -16.28 -3.13 11.63
N GLU A 202 -16.24 -3.35 12.95
CA GLU A 202 -16.29 -4.72 13.54
C GLU A 202 -17.48 -5.55 13.05
N LYS A 203 -18.65 -4.93 12.90
CA LYS A 203 -19.86 -5.62 12.41
C LYS A 203 -19.70 -6.14 10.97
N ILE A 204 -19.13 -5.33 10.09
CA ILE A 204 -18.87 -5.69 8.70
C ILE A 204 -17.81 -6.79 8.65
N ARG A 205 -16.71 -6.64 9.38
CA ARG A 205 -15.65 -7.63 9.48
C ARG A 205 -16.21 -8.97 9.95
N LYS A 206 -16.97 -8.98 11.06
CA LYS A 206 -17.61 -10.19 11.59
C LYS A 206 -18.54 -10.83 10.56
N ARG A 207 -19.38 -10.05 9.89
CA ARG A 207 -20.29 -10.54 8.85
C ARG A 207 -19.58 -11.25 7.72
N ILE A 208 -18.47 -10.68 7.24
CA ILE A 208 -17.65 -11.28 6.17
C ILE A 208 -17.01 -12.59 6.64
N VAL A 209 -16.40 -12.57 7.84
CA VAL A 209 -15.73 -13.74 8.41
C VAL A 209 -16.69 -14.90 8.62
N ASP A 210 -17.88 -14.64 9.19
CA ASP A 210 -18.89 -15.66 9.42
C ASP A 210 -19.39 -16.29 8.10
N ALA A 211 -19.60 -15.45 7.07
CA ALA A 211 -20.10 -15.90 5.77
C ALA A 211 -19.05 -16.71 4.99
N LEU A 212 -17.83 -16.21 4.90
CA LEU A 212 -16.78 -16.84 4.09
C LEU A 212 -15.95 -17.88 4.85
N GLY A 213 -15.86 -17.80 6.18
CA GLY A 213 -15.04 -18.70 7.00
C GLY A 213 -13.54 -18.40 6.86
N VAL A 214 -13.15 -17.14 6.70
CA VAL A 214 -11.77 -16.70 6.41
C VAL A 214 -11.11 -16.01 7.60
N GLU A 215 -9.79 -16.05 7.65
CA GLU A 215 -8.99 -15.13 8.44
C GLU A 215 -8.98 -13.76 7.75
N TYR A 216 -9.22 -12.69 8.51
CA TYR A 216 -9.36 -11.34 7.98
C TYR A 216 -8.15 -10.48 8.32
N TYR A 217 -7.53 -9.90 7.31
CA TYR A 217 -6.39 -9.00 7.41
C TYR A 217 -6.72 -7.63 6.81
N ASP A 218 -6.19 -6.58 7.44
CA ASP A 218 -6.35 -5.20 7.01
C ASP A 218 -4.98 -4.63 6.63
N ILE A 219 -4.81 -4.27 5.35
CA ILE A 219 -3.58 -3.68 4.81
C ILE A 219 -3.74 -2.16 4.70
N TYR A 220 -2.72 -1.45 5.15
CA TYR A 220 -2.68 0.01 5.14
C TYR A 220 -1.67 0.54 4.13
N GLY A 221 -1.99 1.70 3.59
CA GLY A 221 -1.11 2.51 2.78
C GLY A 221 -1.80 3.70 2.14
N LEU A 222 -1.03 4.54 1.52
CA LEU A 222 -1.51 5.71 0.77
C LEU A 222 -0.64 5.89 -0.48
N THR A 223 -1.25 6.39 -1.54
CA THR A 223 -0.59 6.57 -2.84
C THR A 223 0.65 7.45 -2.73
N GLU A 224 0.61 8.45 -1.87
CA GLU A 224 1.65 9.43 -1.64
C GLU A 224 2.96 8.85 -1.07
N ILE A 225 2.88 7.65 -0.45
CA ILE A 225 4.04 6.94 0.10
C ILE A 225 3.98 5.48 -0.35
N TYR A 226 4.60 5.13 -1.47
CA TYR A 226 4.61 3.80 -2.11
C TYR A 226 3.23 3.23 -2.52
N GLY A 227 2.13 3.66 -1.95
CA GLY A 227 0.82 3.02 -2.12
C GLY A 227 0.49 2.05 -0.98
N PRO A 228 -0.46 1.12 -1.16
CA PRO A 228 -0.73 0.06 -0.19
C PRO A 228 0.51 -0.79 0.10
N GLY A 229 0.57 -1.42 1.26
CA GLY A 229 1.69 -2.28 1.64
C GLY A 229 2.64 -1.67 2.67
N ILE A 230 2.38 -0.45 3.15
CA ILE A 230 3.14 0.19 4.24
C ILE A 230 3.04 -0.61 5.53
N GLY A 231 1.90 -1.22 5.77
CA GLY A 231 1.67 -2.02 6.96
C GLY A 231 0.46 -2.94 6.84
N ILE A 232 0.41 -3.93 7.71
CA ILE A 232 -0.67 -4.91 7.81
C ILE A 232 -0.86 -5.34 9.26
N ASN A 233 -2.09 -5.68 9.66
CA ASN A 233 -2.30 -6.36 10.93
C ASN A 233 -1.87 -7.84 10.85
N CYS A 234 -1.78 -8.51 11.99
CA CYS A 234 -1.51 -9.95 12.06
C CYS A 234 -2.62 -10.68 12.82
N ALA A 235 -2.54 -12.01 12.83
CA ALA A 235 -3.50 -12.87 13.51
C ALA A 235 -3.54 -12.69 15.05
N HIS A 236 -2.50 -12.10 15.64
CA HIS A 236 -2.31 -12.06 17.10
C HIS A 236 -2.85 -10.82 17.81
N GLY A 237 -3.37 -9.83 17.10
CA GLY A 237 -3.81 -8.70 17.85
C GLY A 237 -4.28 -7.46 17.15
N HIS A 238 -4.30 -6.39 17.93
CA HIS A 238 -4.70 -5.05 17.54
C HIS A 238 -3.47 -4.26 17.07
N GLY A 239 -3.66 -3.40 16.06
CA GLY A 239 -2.62 -2.58 15.48
C GLY A 239 -2.05 -3.16 14.19
N MET A 240 -1.07 -2.48 13.63
CA MET A 240 -0.42 -2.84 12.38
C MET A 240 1.08 -2.96 12.55
N HIS A 241 1.68 -3.91 11.85
CA HIS A 241 3.11 -3.96 11.62
C HIS A 241 3.44 -3.03 10.47
N VAL A 242 4.40 -2.14 10.68
CA VAL A 242 4.89 -1.18 9.70
C VAL A 242 6.37 -1.47 9.42
N TRP A 243 6.78 -1.33 8.17
CA TRP A 243 8.16 -1.61 7.74
C TRP A 243 9.08 -0.43 8.08
N SER A 244 9.68 -0.45 9.27
CA SER A 244 10.51 0.63 9.79
C SER A 244 11.79 0.91 8.98
N ASP A 245 12.18 0.00 8.11
CA ASP A 245 13.27 0.18 7.15
C ASP A 245 12.85 1.02 5.91
N TYR A 246 11.55 1.22 5.70
CA TYR A 246 10.99 2.02 4.62
C TYR A 246 10.22 3.24 5.10
N VAL A 247 9.52 3.13 6.22
CA VAL A 247 8.59 4.16 6.70
C VAL A 247 8.78 4.41 8.19
N TYR A 248 8.93 5.67 8.55
CA TYR A 248 8.88 6.13 9.93
C TYR A 248 7.47 6.67 10.23
N VAL A 249 6.87 6.21 11.33
CA VAL A 249 5.53 6.63 11.75
C VAL A 249 5.61 7.47 13.01
N GLU A 250 5.08 8.68 12.94
CA GLU A 250 4.87 9.58 14.07
C GLU A 250 3.38 9.70 14.37
N ILE A 251 3.05 9.73 15.65
CA ILE A 251 1.72 10.09 16.13
C ILE A 251 1.86 11.49 16.70
N ILE A 252 1.24 12.45 16.04
CA ILE A 252 1.29 13.86 16.43
C ILE A 252 -0.08 14.31 16.93
N ASP A 253 -0.07 15.25 17.87
CA ASP A 253 -1.27 15.97 18.27
C ASP A 253 -1.52 17.08 17.23
N PRO A 254 -2.70 17.16 16.62
CA PRO A 254 -3.00 18.19 15.63
C PRO A 254 -3.31 19.57 16.24
N GLU A 255 -3.39 19.71 17.59
CA GLU A 255 -3.68 20.96 18.28
C GLU A 255 -2.43 21.78 18.60
#